data_6706868fcdbf93fe5e68b0f2318703de
#
_entry.id   6706868fcdbf93fe5e68b0f2318703de
#
_cell.length_a   1.000
_cell.length_b   1.000
_cell.length_c   1.000
_cell.angle_alpha   90.00
_cell.angle_beta   90.00
_cell.angle_gamma   90.00
#
_symmetry.space_group_name_H-M   'P 1'
#
loop_
_entity.id
_entity.type
_entity.pdbx_description
1 polymer ?
#
loop_
_entity_poly.entity_id
_entity_poly.type
_entity_poly.pdbx_seq_one_letter_code
_entity_poly.pdbx_strand_id
1 'polypeptide(L)'
;KIVLKLNNARPATKEEDLKLVNILDSLVISAGLQEKPQLYVIEDAQPNAFATGRNPKHAVICVTTGLLEKLDYYELEGVLAHEMSHIKNYDILLSAVVSVMVGFVVILSDWFTRISFYGGRRGRDRDNDNNGNAIVMLIGLIFLILAPIFGQLMQLAISRKREFLADATAVEFTRNPDGLISALEKISADPNELKVANKATENMYIANPFRNKKKSSDLWSTHPSTEARIEALRNLK
;
A
#
# COMPACT_ATOMS: atom_id res chain seq x y z
N LYS A 1 -3.87 -9.37 9.45
CA LYS A 1 -5.12 -10.03 9.90
C LYS A 1 -6.33 -9.09 9.90
N ILE A 2 -6.20 -7.83 10.33
CA ILE A 2 -7.33 -6.87 10.36
C ILE A 2 -7.81 -6.58 8.93
N VAL A 3 -6.92 -6.25 8.00
CA VAL A 3 -7.26 -5.98 6.61
C VAL A 3 -7.97 -7.16 5.94
N LEU A 4 -7.50 -8.39 6.17
CA LEU A 4 -8.13 -9.60 5.64
C LEU A 4 -9.55 -9.82 6.17
N LYS A 5 -9.77 -9.57 7.46
CA LYS A 5 -11.11 -9.69 8.08
C LYS A 5 -12.07 -8.60 7.58
N LEU A 6 -11.58 -7.37 7.41
CA LEU A 6 -12.40 -6.26 6.91
C LEU A 6 -12.88 -6.49 5.46
N ASN A 7 -12.09 -7.22 4.67
CA ASN A 7 -12.38 -7.51 3.27
C ASN A 7 -12.99 -8.90 3.06
N ASN A 8 -13.37 -9.63 4.12
CA ASN A 8 -13.91 -11.00 4.03
C ASN A 8 -13.07 -11.94 3.14
N ALA A 9 -11.73 -11.79 3.20
CA ALA A 9 -10.82 -12.55 2.37
C ALA A 9 -10.77 -14.02 2.81
N ARG A 10 -10.95 -14.95 1.88
CA ARG A 10 -10.76 -16.38 2.07
C ARG A 10 -9.33 -16.80 1.68
N PRO A 11 -8.72 -17.79 2.35
CA PRO A 11 -7.46 -18.37 1.87
C PRO A 11 -7.66 -18.99 0.49
N ALA A 12 -6.69 -18.80 -0.41
CA ALA A 12 -6.69 -19.50 -1.70
C ALA A 12 -6.26 -20.98 -1.48
N THR A 13 -6.95 -21.91 -2.11
CA THR A 13 -6.68 -23.33 -2.05
C THR A 13 -6.32 -23.89 -3.42
N LYS A 14 -5.61 -25.06 -3.45
CA LYS A 14 -5.29 -25.72 -4.72
C LYS A 14 -6.52 -26.27 -5.42
N GLU A 15 -7.55 -26.61 -4.66
CA GLU A 15 -8.79 -27.19 -5.18
C GLU A 15 -9.60 -26.15 -5.97
N GLU A 16 -9.67 -24.91 -5.47
CA GLU A 16 -10.49 -23.84 -6.04
C GLU A 16 -9.69 -22.88 -6.90
N ASP A 17 -8.42 -22.63 -6.55
CA ASP A 17 -7.62 -21.55 -7.14
C ASP A 17 -6.30 -22.06 -7.76
N LEU A 18 -6.32 -23.24 -8.40
CA LEU A 18 -5.12 -23.94 -8.89
C LEU A 18 -4.23 -23.06 -9.77
N LYS A 19 -4.83 -22.31 -10.71
CA LYS A 19 -4.12 -21.38 -11.61
C LYS A 19 -3.32 -20.35 -10.79
N LEU A 20 -3.96 -19.74 -9.80
CA LEU A 20 -3.39 -18.69 -8.96
C LEU A 20 -2.24 -19.23 -8.08
N VAL A 21 -2.45 -20.41 -7.49
CA VAL A 21 -1.44 -21.06 -6.63
C VAL A 21 -0.20 -21.46 -7.44
N ASN A 22 -0.39 -22.00 -8.64
CA ASN A 22 0.73 -22.41 -9.52
C ASN A 22 1.55 -21.21 -10.01
N ILE A 23 0.91 -20.11 -10.36
CA ILE A 23 1.60 -18.87 -10.74
C ILE A 23 2.46 -18.37 -9.55
N LEU A 24 1.87 -18.33 -8.34
CA LEU A 24 2.62 -17.90 -7.16
C LEU A 24 3.82 -18.82 -6.88
N ASP A 25 3.68 -20.13 -7.01
CA ASP A 25 4.76 -21.10 -6.79
C ASP A 25 5.93 -20.85 -7.76
N SER A 26 5.64 -20.59 -9.03
CA SER A 26 6.64 -20.24 -10.04
C SER A 26 7.34 -18.93 -9.73
N LEU A 27 6.57 -17.91 -9.34
CA LEU A 27 7.11 -16.58 -9.03
C LEU A 27 7.96 -16.58 -7.76
N VAL A 28 7.65 -17.38 -6.74
CA VAL A 28 8.49 -17.53 -5.53
C VAL A 28 9.88 -18.00 -5.90
N ILE A 29 9.99 -18.95 -6.85
CA ILE A 29 11.26 -19.46 -7.35
C ILE A 29 12.00 -18.37 -8.16
N SER A 30 11.31 -17.71 -9.10
CA SER A 30 11.89 -16.67 -9.96
C SER A 30 12.37 -15.46 -9.16
N ALA A 31 11.62 -15.08 -8.12
CA ALA A 31 11.98 -13.97 -7.23
C ALA A 31 13.07 -14.33 -6.21
N GLY A 32 13.36 -15.62 -6.01
CA GLY A 32 14.30 -16.09 -4.99
C GLY A 32 13.86 -15.78 -3.55
N LEU A 33 12.55 -15.79 -3.30
CA LEU A 33 12.01 -15.57 -1.95
C LEU A 33 12.23 -16.81 -1.09
N GLN A 34 12.66 -16.60 0.16
CA GLN A 34 12.86 -17.69 1.14
C GLN A 34 11.54 -18.22 1.70
N GLU A 35 10.53 -17.37 1.79
CA GLU A 35 9.22 -17.67 2.34
C GLU A 35 8.14 -17.37 1.30
N LYS A 36 7.23 -18.32 1.10
CA LYS A 36 6.09 -18.14 0.20
C LYS A 36 5.05 -17.24 0.87
N PRO A 37 4.63 -16.13 0.22
CA PRO A 37 3.54 -15.30 0.70
C PRO A 37 2.24 -16.10 0.82
N GLN A 38 1.42 -15.78 1.83
CA GLN A 38 0.08 -16.33 1.93
C GLN A 38 -0.82 -15.71 0.87
N LEU A 39 -1.68 -16.50 0.27
CA LEU A 39 -2.55 -16.09 -0.82
C LEU A 39 -4.02 -16.09 -0.38
N TYR A 40 -4.72 -15.01 -0.65
CA TYR A 40 -6.12 -14.82 -0.29
C TYR A 40 -6.94 -14.33 -1.48
N VAL A 41 -8.20 -14.71 -1.53
CA VAL A 41 -9.18 -14.26 -2.52
C VAL A 41 -10.27 -13.45 -1.83
N ILE A 42 -10.67 -12.35 -2.45
CA ILE A 42 -11.74 -11.45 -2.00
C ILE A 42 -12.87 -11.51 -3.03
N GLU A 43 -14.08 -11.75 -2.56
CA GLU A 43 -15.27 -11.78 -3.39
C GLU A 43 -15.68 -10.35 -3.77
N ASP A 44 -15.14 -9.85 -4.89
CA ASP A 44 -15.46 -8.54 -5.45
C ASP A 44 -15.30 -8.55 -6.96
N ALA A 45 -16.25 -7.93 -7.67
CA ALA A 45 -16.28 -7.89 -9.13
C ALA A 45 -15.26 -6.92 -9.73
N GLN A 46 -14.74 -5.95 -8.95
CA GLN A 46 -13.69 -5.07 -9.43
C GLN A 46 -12.37 -5.85 -9.54
N PRO A 47 -11.72 -5.85 -10.72
CA PRO A 47 -10.41 -6.48 -10.87
C PRO A 47 -9.35 -5.70 -10.10
N ASN A 48 -8.83 -6.31 -9.04
CA ASN A 48 -7.79 -5.68 -8.22
C ASN A 48 -6.93 -6.70 -7.47
N ALA A 49 -5.72 -6.27 -7.07
CA ALA A 49 -4.81 -7.03 -6.22
C ALA A 49 -4.06 -6.09 -5.27
N PHE A 50 -3.55 -6.63 -4.19
CA PHE A 50 -2.65 -5.92 -3.30
C PHE A 50 -1.80 -6.87 -2.45
N ALA A 51 -0.61 -6.42 -2.10
CA ALA A 51 0.23 -7.07 -1.11
C ALA A 51 0.16 -6.35 0.24
N THR A 52 0.19 -7.11 1.33
CA THR A 52 0.21 -6.58 2.70
C THR A 52 1.04 -7.48 3.61
N GLY A 53 1.42 -6.95 4.77
CA GLY A 53 2.20 -7.69 5.76
C GLY A 53 3.03 -6.76 6.63
N ARG A 54 3.80 -7.34 7.53
CA ARG A 54 4.75 -6.56 8.37
C ARG A 54 6.19 -6.69 7.89
N ASN A 55 6.50 -7.74 7.13
CA ASN A 55 7.80 -8.01 6.53
C ASN A 55 7.64 -9.13 5.48
N PRO A 56 8.65 -9.45 4.66
CA PRO A 56 8.56 -10.49 3.63
C PRO A 56 8.16 -11.88 4.18
N LYS A 57 8.60 -12.25 5.39
CA LYS A 57 8.26 -13.55 6.01
C LYS A 57 6.78 -13.66 6.41
N HIS A 58 6.08 -12.53 6.54
CA HIS A 58 4.67 -12.47 6.93
C HIS A 58 3.87 -11.70 5.89
N ALA A 59 4.27 -11.84 4.64
CA ALA A 59 3.59 -11.20 3.52
C ALA A 59 2.36 -12.00 3.09
N VAL A 60 1.38 -11.27 2.62
CA VAL A 60 0.11 -11.78 2.11
C VAL A 60 -0.18 -11.08 0.80
N ILE A 61 -0.58 -11.83 -0.21
CA ILE A 61 -1.10 -11.30 -1.47
C ILE A 61 -2.60 -11.58 -1.50
N CYS A 62 -3.39 -10.56 -1.80
CA CYS A 62 -4.84 -10.66 -1.98
C CYS A 62 -5.19 -10.33 -3.43
N VAL A 63 -6.10 -11.12 -4.00
CA VAL A 63 -6.66 -10.87 -5.34
C VAL A 63 -8.18 -10.90 -5.26
N THR A 64 -8.86 -10.17 -6.14
CA THR A 64 -10.31 -10.21 -6.24
C THR A 64 -10.77 -11.29 -7.23
N THR A 65 -11.98 -11.79 -7.05
CA THR A 65 -12.61 -12.71 -8.03
C THR A 65 -12.73 -12.05 -9.40
N GLY A 66 -13.05 -10.76 -9.46
CA GLY A 66 -13.09 -10.01 -10.72
C GLY A 66 -11.73 -9.96 -11.45
N LEU A 67 -10.62 -9.97 -10.71
CA LEU A 67 -9.29 -10.08 -11.33
C LEU A 67 -9.07 -11.46 -11.94
N LEU A 68 -9.44 -12.52 -11.21
CA LEU A 68 -9.28 -13.92 -11.67
C LEU A 68 -10.12 -14.24 -12.90
N GLU A 69 -11.32 -13.65 -12.99
CA GLU A 69 -12.23 -13.81 -14.13
C GLU A 69 -11.78 -13.03 -15.37
N LYS A 70 -11.17 -11.84 -15.16
CA LYS A 70 -10.85 -10.91 -16.23
C LYS A 70 -9.50 -11.18 -16.88
N LEU A 71 -8.52 -11.65 -16.11
CA LEU A 71 -7.14 -11.82 -16.56
C LEU A 71 -6.84 -13.25 -17.00
N ASP A 72 -6.09 -13.36 -18.09
CA ASP A 72 -5.50 -14.63 -18.51
C ASP A 72 -4.31 -15.04 -17.61
N TYR A 73 -3.60 -16.10 -17.99
CA TYR A 73 -2.48 -16.61 -17.20
C TYR A 73 -1.32 -15.62 -17.10
N TYR A 74 -0.87 -15.07 -18.22
CA TYR A 74 0.29 -14.20 -18.27
C TYR A 74 0.02 -12.81 -17.71
N GLU A 75 -1.19 -12.32 -17.84
CA GLU A 75 -1.65 -11.08 -17.25
C GLU A 75 -1.71 -11.18 -15.72
N LEU A 76 -2.29 -12.28 -15.22
CA LEU A 76 -2.34 -12.55 -13.78
C LEU A 76 -0.94 -12.78 -13.20
N GLU A 77 -0.04 -13.46 -13.95
CA GLU A 77 1.37 -13.60 -13.58
C GLU A 77 2.06 -12.25 -13.45
N GLY A 78 1.85 -11.33 -14.41
CA GLY A 78 2.39 -9.98 -14.37
C GLY A 78 1.94 -9.21 -13.13
N VAL A 79 0.64 -9.27 -12.80
CA VAL A 79 0.08 -8.62 -11.60
C VAL A 79 0.65 -9.23 -10.31
N LEU A 80 0.70 -10.56 -10.20
CA LEU A 80 1.27 -11.22 -9.02
C LEU A 80 2.77 -10.97 -8.87
N ALA A 81 3.49 -10.86 -9.98
CA ALA A 81 4.91 -10.50 -9.98
C ALA A 81 5.12 -9.07 -9.48
N HIS A 82 4.24 -8.13 -9.87
CA HIS A 82 4.26 -6.77 -9.36
C HIS A 82 4.03 -6.73 -7.84
N GLU A 83 3.01 -7.41 -7.34
CA GLU A 83 2.74 -7.51 -5.90
C GLU A 83 3.90 -8.17 -5.14
N MET A 84 4.49 -9.22 -5.73
CA MET A 84 5.65 -9.91 -5.16
C MET A 84 6.90 -9.02 -5.13
N SER A 85 7.05 -8.11 -6.10
CA SER A 85 8.16 -7.16 -6.12
C SER A 85 8.14 -6.22 -4.92
N HIS A 86 6.97 -5.74 -4.50
CA HIS A 86 6.79 -4.95 -3.28
C HIS A 86 7.20 -5.72 -2.02
N ILE A 87 6.98 -7.04 -2.00
CA ILE A 87 7.43 -7.90 -0.90
C ILE A 87 8.96 -8.00 -0.91
N LYS A 88 9.57 -8.31 -2.07
CA LYS A 88 11.03 -8.47 -2.22
C LYS A 88 11.78 -7.17 -1.93
N ASN A 89 11.25 -6.05 -2.39
CA ASN A 89 11.85 -4.72 -2.23
C ASN A 89 11.58 -4.09 -0.84
N TYR A 90 10.97 -4.81 0.09
CA TYR A 90 10.62 -4.35 1.43
C TYR A 90 9.67 -3.15 1.47
N ASP A 91 8.91 -2.89 0.41
CA ASP A 91 7.98 -1.76 0.32
C ASP A 91 6.87 -1.87 1.36
N ILE A 92 6.38 -3.09 1.59
CA ILE A 92 5.37 -3.39 2.62
C ILE A 92 5.90 -3.06 4.02
N LEU A 93 7.14 -3.46 4.32
CA LEU A 93 7.76 -3.19 5.61
C LEU A 93 7.93 -1.68 5.83
N LEU A 94 8.42 -0.97 4.81
CA LEU A 94 8.59 0.47 4.87
C LEU A 94 7.24 1.17 5.12
N SER A 95 6.20 0.80 4.38
CA SER A 95 4.84 1.35 4.55
C SER A 95 4.29 1.07 5.95
N ALA A 96 4.52 -0.12 6.50
CA ALA A 96 4.11 -0.48 7.86
C ALA A 96 4.84 0.37 8.92
N VAL A 97 6.17 0.56 8.79
CA VAL A 97 6.96 1.39 9.70
C VAL A 97 6.48 2.84 9.66
N VAL A 98 6.31 3.39 8.47
CA VAL A 98 5.83 4.77 8.29
C VAL A 98 4.44 4.96 8.90
N SER A 99 3.52 4.00 8.70
CA SER A 99 2.17 4.06 9.28
C SER A 99 2.20 4.07 10.80
N VAL A 100 3.08 3.27 11.43
CA VAL A 100 3.25 3.26 12.89
C VAL A 100 3.82 4.61 13.37
N MET A 101 4.81 5.16 12.68
CA MET A 101 5.42 6.44 13.04
C MET A 101 4.41 7.59 12.93
N VAL A 102 3.63 7.64 11.86
CA VAL A 102 2.55 8.64 11.68
C VAL A 102 1.51 8.51 12.78
N GLY A 103 1.07 7.27 13.09
CA GLY A 103 0.13 7.02 14.18
C GLY A 103 0.65 7.50 15.52
N PHE A 104 1.94 7.29 15.80
CA PHE A 104 2.60 7.78 17.02
C PHE A 104 2.61 9.31 17.09
N VAL A 105 2.94 9.99 16.00
CA VAL A 105 2.92 11.47 15.92
C VAL A 105 1.51 12.02 16.18
N VAL A 106 0.47 11.39 15.60
CA VAL A 106 -0.93 11.79 15.82
C VAL A 106 -1.34 11.66 17.29
N ILE A 107 -1.01 10.52 17.94
CA ILE A 107 -1.31 10.29 19.36
C ILE A 107 -0.61 11.32 20.24
N LEU A 108 0.67 11.60 19.96
CA LEU A 108 1.42 12.60 20.73
C LEU A 108 0.86 14.02 20.54
N SER A 109 0.45 14.38 19.32
CA SER A 109 -0.17 15.67 19.04
C SER A 109 -1.49 15.84 19.78
N ASP A 110 -2.34 14.79 19.81
CA ASP A 110 -3.60 14.80 20.57
C ASP A 110 -3.36 14.91 22.07
N TRP A 111 -2.44 14.14 22.61
CA TRP A 111 -2.04 14.18 24.03
C TRP A 111 -1.51 15.56 24.42
N PHE A 112 -0.61 16.15 23.61
CA PHE A 112 -0.07 17.49 23.82
C PHE A 112 -1.17 18.55 23.80
N THR A 113 -2.08 18.49 22.83
CA THR A 113 -3.22 19.41 22.72
C THR A 113 -4.08 19.34 23.99
N ARG A 114 -4.38 18.14 24.48
CA ARG A 114 -5.16 17.94 25.71
C ARG A 114 -4.47 18.53 26.93
N ILE A 115 -3.17 18.30 27.11
CA ILE A 115 -2.40 18.87 28.24
C ILE A 115 -2.39 20.39 28.15
N SER A 116 -2.15 20.97 26.98
CA SER A 116 -2.13 22.43 26.80
C SER A 116 -3.48 23.08 27.06
N PHE A 117 -4.60 22.43 26.67
CA PHE A 117 -5.93 22.97 26.86
C PHE A 117 -6.51 22.69 28.26
N TYR A 118 -6.23 21.53 28.86
CA TYR A 118 -6.79 21.15 30.16
C TYR A 118 -5.85 21.47 31.35
N GLY A 119 -4.52 21.49 31.12
CA GLY A 119 -3.52 21.85 32.14
C GLY A 119 -3.52 23.34 32.49
N GLY A 120 -3.89 24.22 31.56
CA GLY A 120 -3.93 25.67 31.79
C GLY A 120 -5.11 26.19 32.60
N ARG A 121 -6.07 25.34 33.00
CA ARG A 121 -7.30 25.77 33.73
C ARG A 121 -7.29 25.50 35.23
N ARG A 122 -6.27 24.83 35.76
CA ARG A 122 -6.12 24.55 37.19
C ARG A 122 -4.84 25.13 37.75
N GLY A 123 -4.89 26.33 38.22
CA GLY A 123 -3.77 26.89 38.96
C GLY A 123 -3.43 28.33 38.56
N ARG A 124 -4.31 29.26 38.93
CA ARG A 124 -3.96 30.66 39.06
C ARG A 124 -3.36 30.84 40.46
N ASP A 125 -2.23 30.19 40.71
CA ASP A 125 -1.35 30.55 41.81
C ASP A 125 0.04 30.84 41.23
N ARG A 126 0.45 32.07 41.46
CA ARG A 126 1.78 32.58 41.19
C ARG A 126 2.74 31.81 42.08
N ASP A 127 3.64 31.06 41.49
CA ASP A 127 5.07 31.10 41.78
C ASP A 127 5.74 29.91 41.09
N ASN A 128 6.74 30.24 40.27
CA ASN A 128 7.92 29.46 40.02
C ASN A 128 7.83 28.13 39.21
N ASP A 129 6.99 28.02 38.15
CA ASP A 129 7.14 26.87 37.24
C ASP A 129 7.21 27.26 35.73
N ASN A 130 8.14 28.20 35.47
CA ASN A 130 8.44 28.61 34.09
C ASN A 130 9.12 27.49 33.26
N ASN A 131 9.71 26.46 33.93
CA ASN A 131 10.41 25.37 33.29
C ASN A 131 9.46 24.31 32.70
N GLY A 132 8.35 23.97 33.36
CA GLY A 132 7.38 23.00 32.86
C GLY A 132 6.72 23.47 31.56
N ASN A 133 6.31 24.73 31.51
CA ASN A 133 5.68 25.34 30.34
C ASN A 133 6.69 25.47 29.16
N ALA A 134 7.96 25.75 29.42
CA ALA A 134 9.00 25.81 28.40
C ALA A 134 9.30 24.44 27.79
N ILE A 135 9.33 23.37 28.59
CA ILE A 135 9.53 21.98 28.11
C ILE A 135 8.34 21.55 27.25
N VAL A 136 7.10 21.81 27.67
CA VAL A 136 5.89 21.49 26.91
C VAL A 136 5.87 22.24 25.57
N MET A 137 6.26 23.52 25.57
CA MET A 137 6.36 24.34 24.37
C MET A 137 7.47 23.85 23.42
N LEU A 138 8.61 23.43 23.97
CA LEU A 138 9.71 22.85 23.18
C LEU A 138 9.30 21.53 22.51
N ILE A 139 8.63 20.65 23.24
CA ILE A 139 8.11 19.40 22.70
C ILE A 139 7.09 19.68 21.59
N GLY A 140 6.18 20.63 21.77
CA GLY A 140 5.22 21.04 20.72
C GLY A 140 5.90 21.58 19.48
N LEU A 141 6.94 22.38 19.65
CA LEU A 141 7.74 22.89 18.52
C LEU A 141 8.44 21.76 17.77
N ILE A 142 9.02 20.78 18.49
CA ILE A 142 9.63 19.59 17.89
C ILE A 142 8.59 18.80 17.07
N PHE A 143 7.38 18.58 17.61
CA PHE A 143 6.31 17.90 16.86
C PHE A 143 5.83 18.69 15.66
N LEU A 144 5.72 20.00 15.75
CA LEU A 144 5.35 20.87 14.63
C LEU A 144 6.34 20.74 13.46
N ILE A 145 7.64 20.59 13.77
CA ILE A 145 8.69 20.42 12.76
C ILE A 145 8.70 18.97 12.22
N LEU A 146 8.53 17.97 13.07
CA LEU A 146 8.62 16.57 12.67
C LEU A 146 7.40 16.08 11.89
N ALA A 147 6.19 16.58 12.16
CA ALA A 147 4.98 16.14 11.48
C ALA A 147 5.04 16.26 9.95
N PRO A 148 5.48 17.40 9.35
CA PRO A 148 5.64 17.48 7.90
C PRO A 148 6.74 16.55 7.36
N ILE A 149 7.82 16.31 8.12
CA ILE A 149 8.89 15.39 7.71
C ILE A 149 8.35 13.96 7.63
N PHE A 150 7.57 13.52 8.62
CA PHE A 150 6.92 12.22 8.59
C PHE A 150 5.89 12.11 7.46
N GLY A 151 5.13 13.17 7.16
CA GLY A 151 4.25 13.21 6.01
C GLY A 151 4.99 13.03 4.68
N GLN A 152 6.13 13.67 4.52
CA GLN A 152 6.99 13.52 3.34
C GLN A 152 7.61 12.11 3.25
N LEU A 153 8.06 11.52 4.35
CA LEU A 153 8.56 10.14 4.39
C LEU A 153 7.49 9.13 4.01
N MET A 154 6.25 9.36 4.43
CA MET A 154 5.10 8.56 4.02
C MET A 154 4.86 8.66 2.51
N GLN A 155 4.92 9.86 1.95
CA GLN A 155 4.82 10.07 0.49
C GLN A 155 5.97 9.40 -0.27
N LEU A 156 7.19 9.42 0.27
CA LEU A 156 8.34 8.74 -0.32
C LEU A 156 8.20 7.21 -0.26
N ALA A 157 7.61 6.66 0.79
CA ALA A 157 7.34 5.23 0.92
C ALA A 157 6.38 4.71 -0.16
N ILE A 158 5.44 5.57 -0.59
CA ILE A 158 4.42 5.30 -1.61
C ILE A 158 4.81 5.98 -2.94
N SER A 159 6.10 6.29 -3.15
CA SER A 159 6.50 7.14 -4.27
C SER A 159 6.33 6.46 -5.62
N ARG A 160 6.01 7.27 -6.64
CA ARG A 160 5.92 6.86 -8.05
C ARG A 160 7.14 6.08 -8.55
N LYS A 161 8.34 6.38 -8.02
CA LYS A 161 9.56 5.66 -8.35
C LYS A 161 9.54 4.20 -7.90
N ARG A 162 8.84 3.90 -6.79
CA ARG A 162 8.70 2.52 -6.30
C ARG A 162 7.79 1.69 -7.19
N GLU A 163 6.72 2.30 -7.72
CA GLU A 163 5.84 1.65 -8.68
C GLU A 163 6.59 1.27 -9.96
N PHE A 164 7.39 2.19 -10.52
CA PHE A 164 8.22 1.89 -11.68
C PHE A 164 9.29 0.83 -11.37
N LEU A 165 9.86 0.84 -10.16
CA LEU A 165 10.79 -0.21 -9.74
C LEU A 165 10.07 -1.55 -9.58
N ALA A 166 8.85 -1.56 -9.05
CA ALA A 166 8.04 -2.76 -8.91
C ALA A 166 7.66 -3.34 -10.28
N ASP A 167 7.29 -2.49 -11.24
CA ASP A 167 7.03 -2.89 -12.62
C ASP A 167 8.28 -3.51 -13.29
N ALA A 168 9.43 -2.87 -13.16
CA ALA A 168 10.69 -3.39 -13.70
C ALA A 168 11.10 -4.72 -13.05
N THR A 169 10.94 -4.83 -11.72
CA THR A 169 11.22 -6.07 -10.98
C THR A 169 10.24 -7.20 -11.37
N ALA A 170 8.96 -6.86 -11.61
CA ALA A 170 7.98 -7.83 -12.11
C ALA A 170 8.38 -8.39 -13.48
N VAL A 171 8.86 -7.52 -14.38
CA VAL A 171 9.42 -7.95 -15.69
C VAL A 171 10.68 -8.80 -15.51
N GLU A 172 11.53 -8.51 -14.54
CA GLU A 172 12.69 -9.35 -14.21
C GLU A 172 12.26 -10.78 -13.83
N PHE A 173 11.17 -10.95 -13.06
CA PHE A 173 10.67 -12.26 -12.64
C PHE A 173 10.01 -13.04 -13.77
N THR A 174 9.18 -12.37 -14.58
CA THR A 174 8.34 -13.00 -15.60
C THR A 174 9.01 -13.08 -16.96
N ARG A 175 10.00 -12.22 -17.24
CA ARG A 175 10.58 -11.99 -18.57
C ARG A 175 9.53 -11.65 -19.64
N ASN A 176 8.39 -11.15 -19.21
CA ASN A 176 7.22 -10.86 -20.07
C ASN A 176 6.57 -9.51 -19.69
N PRO A 177 7.05 -8.38 -20.22
CA PRO A 177 6.43 -7.07 -19.97
C PRO A 177 5.01 -6.97 -20.54
N ASP A 178 4.70 -7.69 -21.63
CA ASP A 178 3.41 -7.63 -22.31
C ASP A 178 2.26 -8.13 -21.44
N GLY A 179 2.49 -9.14 -20.59
CA GLY A 179 1.50 -9.64 -19.63
C GLY A 179 1.07 -8.56 -18.67
N LEU A 180 2.03 -7.82 -18.05
CA LEU A 180 1.70 -6.73 -17.12
C LEU A 180 1.08 -5.53 -17.85
N ILE A 181 1.53 -5.18 -19.06
CA ILE A 181 0.95 -4.11 -19.87
C ILE A 181 -0.53 -4.41 -20.15
N SER A 182 -0.85 -5.59 -20.67
CA SER A 182 -2.21 -6.00 -20.99
C SER A 182 -3.09 -6.03 -19.72
N ALA A 183 -2.57 -6.53 -18.61
CA ALA A 183 -3.26 -6.50 -17.32
C ALA A 183 -3.63 -5.07 -16.90
N LEU A 184 -2.68 -4.14 -16.94
CA LEU A 184 -2.90 -2.73 -16.60
C LEU A 184 -3.95 -2.09 -17.51
N GLU A 185 -3.93 -2.36 -18.81
CA GLU A 185 -4.93 -1.88 -19.77
C GLU A 185 -6.33 -2.41 -19.42
N LYS A 186 -6.48 -3.71 -19.17
CA LYS A 186 -7.75 -4.33 -18.80
C LYS A 186 -8.29 -3.86 -17.45
N ILE A 187 -7.44 -3.79 -16.43
CA ILE A 187 -7.81 -3.30 -15.10
C ILE A 187 -8.19 -1.83 -15.19
N SER A 188 -7.43 -1.03 -15.94
CA SER A 188 -7.73 0.40 -16.09
C SER A 188 -8.99 0.68 -16.90
N ALA A 189 -9.45 -0.17 -17.76
CA ALA A 189 -10.68 -0.01 -18.53
C ALA A 189 -11.95 -0.48 -17.77
N ASP A 190 -11.81 -1.16 -16.62
CA ASP A 190 -12.95 -1.71 -15.89
C ASP A 190 -13.80 -0.61 -15.21
N PRO A 191 -15.12 -0.57 -15.37
CA PRO A 191 -15.99 0.46 -14.81
C PRO A 191 -16.36 0.24 -13.33
N ASN A 192 -16.10 -0.95 -12.78
CA ASN A 192 -16.53 -1.30 -11.43
C ASN A 192 -15.73 -0.56 -10.36
N GLU A 193 -16.37 -0.23 -9.24
CA GLU A 193 -15.73 0.28 -8.02
C GLU A 193 -15.61 -0.82 -6.97
N LEU A 194 -14.52 -0.83 -6.22
CA LEU A 194 -14.30 -1.81 -5.15
C LEU A 194 -15.24 -1.53 -3.98
N LYS A 195 -16.14 -2.46 -3.68
CA LYS A 195 -17.16 -2.30 -2.62
C LYS A 195 -16.56 -2.27 -1.22
N VAL A 196 -15.44 -2.96 -1.04
CA VAL A 196 -14.77 -3.13 0.27
C VAL A 196 -13.60 -2.16 0.47
N ALA A 197 -13.34 -1.25 -0.48
CA ALA A 197 -12.22 -0.31 -0.37
C ALA A 197 -12.43 0.71 0.76
N ASN A 198 -11.38 0.91 1.55
CA ASN A 198 -11.30 1.96 2.54
C ASN A 198 -10.21 2.96 2.11
N LYS A 199 -10.42 4.25 2.38
CA LYS A 199 -9.40 5.30 2.13
C LYS A 199 -8.04 4.99 2.75
N ALA A 200 -8.01 4.27 3.88
CA ALA A 200 -6.75 3.86 4.52
C ALA A 200 -6.00 2.76 3.76
N THR A 201 -6.67 2.02 2.88
CA THR A 201 -6.10 0.93 2.07
C THR A 201 -6.00 1.29 0.59
N GLU A 202 -6.49 2.45 0.16
CA GLU A 202 -6.49 2.90 -1.24
C GLU A 202 -5.13 2.75 -1.91
N ASN A 203 -4.06 3.12 -1.19
CA ASN A 203 -2.69 3.11 -1.68
C ASN A 203 -2.05 1.71 -1.77
N MET A 204 -2.76 0.67 -1.34
CA MET A 204 -2.26 -0.71 -1.38
C MET A 204 -2.69 -1.45 -2.65
N TYR A 205 -3.65 -0.92 -3.39
CA TYR A 205 -4.23 -1.58 -4.57
C TYR A 205 -3.45 -1.23 -5.84
N ILE A 206 -3.29 -2.19 -6.75
CA ILE A 206 -2.61 -2.00 -8.04
C ILE A 206 -3.29 -0.94 -8.91
N ALA A 207 -4.60 -0.75 -8.76
CA ALA A 207 -5.39 0.30 -9.40
C ALA A 207 -6.24 1.03 -8.36
N ASN A 208 -6.48 2.34 -8.59
CA ASN A 208 -7.29 3.14 -7.66
C ASN A 208 -8.71 2.56 -7.52
N PRO A 209 -9.13 2.13 -6.31
CA PRO A 209 -10.44 1.54 -6.07
C PRO A 209 -11.60 2.55 -6.15
N PHE A 210 -11.35 3.87 -6.17
CA PHE A 210 -12.35 4.95 -6.15
C PHE A 210 -12.36 5.78 -7.43
N ARG A 211 -12.58 5.17 -8.57
CA ARG A 211 -12.43 5.76 -9.89
C ARG A 211 -13.32 6.95 -10.22
N ASN A 212 -14.51 7.05 -9.63
CA ASN A 212 -15.53 8.06 -10.01
C ASN A 212 -15.43 9.40 -9.28
N LYS A 213 -14.49 9.59 -8.37
CA LYS A 213 -14.30 10.88 -7.71
C LYS A 213 -13.28 11.70 -8.49
N LYS A 214 -13.81 12.65 -9.32
CA LYS A 214 -13.11 13.78 -9.98
C LYS A 214 -11.58 13.63 -10.04
N LYS A 215 -10.99 13.68 -11.25
CA LYS A 215 -9.56 13.87 -11.49
C LYS A 215 -8.97 14.78 -10.40
N SER A 216 -8.55 14.18 -9.29
CA SER A 216 -7.68 14.88 -8.35
C SER A 216 -6.40 15.12 -9.11
N SER A 217 -5.90 16.36 -9.07
CA SER A 217 -4.68 16.74 -9.75
C SER A 217 -3.60 15.67 -9.55
N ASP A 218 -2.96 15.21 -10.64
CA ASP A 218 -1.91 14.18 -10.66
C ASP A 218 -0.77 14.38 -9.63
N LEU A 219 -0.64 15.59 -9.11
CA LEU A 219 0.38 15.95 -8.11
C LEU A 219 0.20 15.26 -6.75
N TRP A 220 -1.03 14.89 -6.38
CA TRP A 220 -1.36 14.26 -5.09
C TRP A 220 -1.70 12.76 -5.22
N SER A 221 -1.59 12.20 -6.44
CA SER A 221 -1.75 10.76 -6.63
C SER A 221 -0.50 10.03 -6.15
N THR A 222 -0.69 9.02 -5.31
CA THR A 222 0.37 8.15 -4.80
C THR A 222 0.92 7.20 -5.85
N HIS A 223 0.13 6.90 -6.90
CA HIS A 223 0.52 6.07 -8.02
C HIS A 223 0.76 6.90 -9.29
N PRO A 224 1.72 6.50 -10.14
CA PRO A 224 1.83 7.02 -11.50
C PRO A 224 0.56 6.72 -12.30
N SER A 225 0.32 7.49 -13.37
CA SER A 225 -0.77 7.14 -14.27
C SER A 225 -0.50 5.78 -14.95
N THR A 226 -1.58 5.06 -15.28
CA THR A 226 -1.47 3.77 -15.98
C THR A 226 -0.73 3.92 -17.30
N GLU A 227 -0.94 5.01 -18.02
CA GLU A 227 -0.28 5.34 -19.27
C GLU A 227 1.24 5.48 -19.09
N ALA A 228 1.68 6.19 -18.04
CA ALA A 228 3.10 6.36 -17.74
C ALA A 228 3.78 5.02 -17.35
N ARG A 229 3.08 4.13 -16.63
CA ARG A 229 3.57 2.78 -16.30
C ARG A 229 3.70 1.94 -17.57
N ILE A 230 2.69 1.94 -18.44
CA ILE A 230 2.71 1.20 -19.71
C ILE A 230 3.84 1.70 -20.61
N GLU A 231 4.04 3.01 -20.72
CA GLU A 231 5.14 3.59 -21.50
C GLU A 231 6.50 3.14 -20.96
N ALA A 232 6.70 3.19 -19.64
CA ALA A 232 7.93 2.71 -19.01
C ALA A 232 8.17 1.22 -19.27
N LEU A 233 7.14 0.36 -19.17
CA LEU A 233 7.20 -1.07 -19.43
C LEU A 233 7.54 -1.38 -20.91
N ARG A 234 7.00 -0.60 -21.84
CA ARG A 234 7.34 -0.73 -23.29
C ARG A 234 8.81 -0.45 -23.57
N ASN A 235 9.44 0.42 -22.80
CA ASN A 235 10.87 0.74 -22.91
C ASN A 235 11.79 -0.33 -22.27
N LEU A 236 11.24 -1.32 -21.57
CA LEU A 236 11.99 -2.47 -21.02
C LEU A 236 12.05 -3.67 -21.97
N LYS A 237 11.44 -3.59 -23.16
CA LYS A 237 11.49 -4.63 -24.20
C LYS A 237 12.85 -4.62 -24.94
#